data_4d22f17f8d43647697897c0ed70a4cda
#
_entry.id   4d22f17f8d43647697897c0ed70a4cda
#
_cell.length_a   1.000
_cell.length_b   1.000
_cell.length_c   1.000
_cell.angle_alpha   90.00
_cell.angle_beta   90.00
_cell.angle_gamma   90.00
#
_symmetry.space_group_name_H-M   'P 1'
#
loop_
_entity.id
_entity.type
_entity.pdbx_description
1 polymer ?
#
loop_
_entity_poly.entity_id
_entity_poly.type
_entity_poly.pdbx_seq_one_letter_code
_entity_poly.pdbx_strand_id
1 'polypeptide(L)'
;MSAPAPLLHDHLLDPSGGLIYHLRALRYRHGLWAPFHASVAEWLGAWQPQRRRLVIVGPNAGYALPAGFIQRFDSVSALEPDPLARWLLRRRPDAAALSFDRLDCLAAPDGLARLAAAYPDAAVLFSNVLGQIKAPAAN
;
A
#
# COMPACT_ATOMS: atom_id res chain seq x y z
N MET A 1 -27.16 -12.63 7.79
CA MET A 1 -26.47 -11.93 6.69
C MET A 1 -25.26 -11.21 7.25
N SER A 2 -24.09 -11.50 6.72
CA SER A 2 -22.90 -10.72 7.09
C SER A 2 -22.96 -9.33 6.41
N ALA A 3 -22.55 -8.29 7.14
CA ALA A 3 -22.44 -6.96 6.56
C ALA A 3 -21.44 -6.97 5.39
N PRO A 4 -21.66 -6.16 4.34
CA PRO A 4 -20.68 -6.05 3.26
C PRO A 4 -19.33 -5.54 3.80
N ALA A 5 -18.23 -5.99 3.20
CA ALA A 5 -16.91 -5.49 3.55
C ALA A 5 -16.82 -3.99 3.21
N PRO A 6 -16.18 -3.19 4.06
CA PRO A 6 -15.97 -1.79 3.74
C PRO A 6 -15.05 -1.65 2.53
N LEU A 7 -15.34 -0.68 1.68
CA LEU A 7 -14.59 -0.38 0.48
C LEU A 7 -13.75 0.88 0.67
N LEU A 8 -12.62 0.90 -0.02
CA LEU A 8 -11.76 2.09 -0.06
C LEU A 8 -12.45 3.24 -0.77
N HIS A 9 -12.31 4.43 -0.22
CA HIS A 9 -12.74 5.66 -0.86
C HIS A 9 -11.58 6.31 -1.61
N ASP A 10 -11.90 7.00 -2.69
CA ASP A 10 -10.89 7.74 -3.44
C ASP A 10 -10.48 9.01 -2.69
N HIS A 11 -9.17 9.24 -2.59
CA HIS A 11 -8.57 10.35 -1.82
C HIS A 11 -7.69 11.24 -2.71
N LEU A 12 -8.21 11.67 -3.87
CA LEU A 12 -7.41 12.40 -4.85
C LEU A 12 -6.84 13.72 -4.31
N LEU A 13 -7.60 14.45 -3.51
CA LEU A 13 -7.21 15.76 -2.98
C LEU A 13 -6.88 15.73 -1.48
N ASP A 14 -6.74 14.55 -0.90
CA ASP A 14 -6.41 14.40 0.52
C ASP A 14 -4.95 14.82 0.77
N PRO A 15 -4.63 15.65 1.79
CA PRO A 15 -3.26 16.06 2.10
C PRO A 15 -2.32 14.91 2.46
N SER A 16 -2.85 13.79 3.00
CA SER A 16 -2.06 12.59 3.32
C SER A 16 -1.87 11.66 2.14
N GLY A 17 -2.53 11.93 1.02
CA GLY A 17 -2.47 11.15 -0.21
C GLY A 17 -2.82 12.03 -1.39
N GLY A 18 -3.18 11.42 -2.51
CA GLY A 18 -3.65 12.13 -3.70
C GLY A 18 -2.60 13.03 -4.33
N LEU A 19 -3.08 14.06 -5.02
CA LEU A 19 -2.22 14.95 -5.82
C LEU A 19 -1.16 15.68 -4.98
N ILE A 20 -1.54 16.16 -3.79
CA ILE A 20 -0.61 16.90 -2.91
C ILE A 20 0.55 15.99 -2.48
N TYR A 21 0.26 14.75 -2.11
CA TYR A 21 1.29 13.79 -1.75
C TYR A 21 2.26 13.54 -2.92
N HIS A 22 1.74 13.34 -4.12
CA HIS A 22 2.57 13.07 -5.30
C HIS A 22 3.44 14.27 -5.68
N LEU A 23 2.93 15.49 -5.56
CA LEU A 23 3.73 16.69 -5.78
C LEU A 23 4.88 16.80 -4.78
N ARG A 24 4.63 16.49 -3.50
CA ARG A 24 5.68 16.43 -2.48
C ARG A 24 6.69 15.33 -2.76
N ALA A 25 6.24 14.16 -3.19
CA ALA A 25 7.11 13.04 -3.53
C ALA A 25 8.05 13.41 -4.69
N LEU A 26 7.53 14.04 -5.73
CA LEU A 26 8.34 14.51 -6.86
C LEU A 26 9.36 15.56 -6.42
N ARG A 27 8.97 16.47 -5.51
CA ARG A 27 9.86 17.52 -5.02
C ARG A 27 10.99 17.00 -4.14
N TYR A 28 10.71 16.01 -3.28
CA TYR A 28 11.64 15.59 -2.23
C TYR A 28 12.30 14.23 -2.47
N ARG A 29 11.91 13.49 -3.53
CA ARG A 29 12.35 12.09 -3.76
C ARG A 29 13.86 11.91 -3.85
N HIS A 30 14.58 12.88 -4.36
CA HIS A 30 16.06 12.83 -4.53
C HIS A 30 16.81 13.58 -3.43
N GLY A 31 16.11 14.20 -2.51
CA GLY A 31 16.70 14.97 -1.42
C GLY A 31 16.22 14.48 -0.07
N LEU A 32 15.21 15.13 0.46
CA LEU A 32 14.73 14.90 1.84
C LEU A 32 14.30 13.44 2.10
N TRP A 33 13.69 12.78 1.12
CA TRP A 33 13.17 11.43 1.27
C TRP A 33 14.15 10.33 0.84
N ALA A 34 15.24 10.67 0.16
CA ALA A 34 16.16 9.66 -0.36
C ALA A 34 16.76 8.76 0.73
N PRO A 35 17.22 9.28 1.90
CA PRO A 35 17.73 8.41 2.97
C PRO A 35 16.67 7.45 3.52
N PHE A 36 15.44 7.92 3.66
CA PHE A 36 14.33 7.08 4.12
C PHE A 36 14.04 5.95 3.10
N HIS A 37 13.95 6.30 1.82
CA HIS A 37 13.71 5.30 0.77
C HIS A 37 14.85 4.29 0.69
N ALA A 38 16.10 4.72 0.86
CA ALA A 38 17.25 3.82 0.88
C ALA A 38 17.18 2.82 2.05
N SER A 39 16.79 3.29 3.24
CA SER A 39 16.62 2.42 4.41
C SER A 39 15.49 1.42 4.23
N VAL A 40 14.37 1.85 3.66
CA VAL A 40 13.24 0.96 3.36
C VAL A 40 13.63 -0.07 2.30
N ALA A 41 14.35 0.35 1.25
CA ALA A 41 14.80 -0.56 0.20
C ALA A 41 15.75 -1.63 0.76
N GLU A 42 16.66 -1.26 1.67
CA GLU A 42 17.56 -2.21 2.33
C GLU A 42 16.78 -3.20 3.16
N TRP A 43 15.82 -2.74 3.97
CA TRP A 43 14.98 -3.62 4.78
C TRP A 43 14.16 -4.57 3.92
N LEU A 44 13.51 -4.07 2.88
CA LEU A 44 12.71 -4.89 1.96
C LEU A 44 13.59 -5.89 1.19
N GLY A 45 14.81 -5.50 0.84
CA GLY A 45 15.76 -6.40 0.19
C GLY A 45 16.15 -7.60 1.07
N ALA A 46 16.26 -7.37 2.38
CA ALA A 46 16.55 -8.41 3.36
C ALA A 46 15.32 -9.23 3.75
N TRP A 47 14.11 -8.71 3.56
CA TRP A 47 12.87 -9.38 3.91
C TRP A 47 12.60 -10.54 2.93
N GLN A 48 12.54 -11.75 3.46
CA GLN A 48 12.36 -12.98 2.68
C GLN A 48 11.14 -13.77 3.19
N PRO A 49 9.91 -13.29 2.92
CA PRO A 49 8.73 -14.03 3.32
C PRO A 49 8.65 -15.35 2.54
N GLN A 50 8.18 -16.41 3.20
CA GLN A 50 8.04 -17.72 2.56
C GLN A 50 6.82 -17.81 1.63
N ARG A 51 5.95 -16.82 1.66
CA ARG A 51 4.73 -16.80 0.85
C ARG A 51 5.03 -16.26 -0.54
N ARG A 52 4.37 -16.83 -1.55
CA ARG A 52 4.51 -16.41 -2.95
C ARG A 52 3.49 -15.34 -3.35
N ARG A 53 2.49 -15.11 -2.50
CA ARG A 53 1.48 -14.07 -2.67
C ARG A 53 1.73 -12.97 -1.67
N LEU A 54 1.56 -11.73 -2.11
CA LEU A 54 1.74 -10.55 -1.28
C LEU A 54 0.50 -9.66 -1.33
N VAL A 55 0.10 -9.14 -0.19
CA VAL A 55 -0.85 -8.03 -0.10
C VAL A 55 -0.11 -6.82 0.44
N ILE A 56 -0.20 -5.70 -0.26
CA ILE A 56 0.38 -4.43 0.19
C ILE A 56 -0.78 -3.51 0.58
N VAL A 57 -0.79 -3.07 1.83
CA VAL A 57 -1.80 -2.14 2.33
C VAL A 57 -1.22 -0.73 2.29
N GLY A 58 -1.83 0.14 1.50
CA GLY A 58 -1.45 1.54 1.38
C GLY A 58 -0.11 1.78 0.69
N PRO A 59 0.19 1.13 -0.46
CA PRO A 59 1.50 1.30 -1.11
C PRO A 59 1.72 2.69 -1.70
N ASN A 60 0.68 3.48 -1.82
CA ASN A 60 0.68 4.72 -2.56
C ASN A 60 1.10 4.47 -4.02
N ALA A 61 1.95 5.32 -4.59
CA ALA A 61 2.51 5.07 -5.93
C ALA A 61 3.73 4.14 -5.92
N GLY A 62 4.04 3.54 -4.76
CA GLY A 62 5.17 2.63 -4.62
C GLY A 62 6.53 3.32 -4.54
N TYR A 63 6.57 4.59 -4.13
CA TYR A 63 7.82 5.35 -4.05
C TYR A 63 8.86 4.71 -3.12
N ALA A 64 8.42 4.02 -2.06
CA ALA A 64 9.29 3.33 -1.13
C ALA A 64 9.61 1.89 -1.54
N LEU A 65 8.98 1.37 -2.59
CA LEU A 65 9.21 0.01 -3.06
C LEU A 65 10.38 0.00 -4.05
N PRO A 66 11.44 -0.81 -3.81
CA PRO A 66 12.56 -0.87 -4.75
C PRO A 66 12.14 -1.43 -6.10
N ALA A 67 12.91 -1.10 -7.14
CA ALA A 67 12.69 -1.65 -8.48
C ALA A 67 12.74 -3.17 -8.43
N GLY A 68 11.80 -3.83 -9.12
CA GLY A 68 11.74 -5.29 -9.15
C GLY A 68 11.13 -5.96 -7.93
N PHE A 69 10.72 -5.18 -6.90
CA PHE A 69 10.17 -5.76 -5.68
C PHE A 69 8.90 -6.57 -5.94
N ILE A 70 7.98 -6.05 -6.75
CA ILE A 70 6.70 -6.71 -7.04
C ILE A 70 6.92 -8.03 -7.80
N GLN A 71 7.95 -8.11 -8.65
CA GLN A 71 8.28 -9.32 -9.41
C GLN A 71 8.76 -10.49 -8.54
N ARG A 72 9.12 -10.24 -7.30
CA ARG A 72 9.54 -11.30 -6.38
C ARG A 72 8.41 -12.25 -6.00
N PHE A 73 7.16 -11.86 -6.24
CA PHE A 73 5.97 -12.62 -5.86
C PHE A 73 5.20 -13.08 -7.09
N ASP A 74 4.50 -14.21 -6.96
CA ASP A 74 3.67 -14.74 -8.04
C ASP A 74 2.43 -13.86 -8.27
N SER A 75 1.91 -13.26 -7.20
CA SER A 75 0.83 -12.27 -7.29
C SER A 75 0.94 -11.25 -6.18
N VAL A 76 0.59 -10.01 -6.49
CA VAL A 76 0.56 -8.90 -5.53
C VAL A 76 -0.79 -8.22 -5.63
N SER A 77 -1.50 -8.12 -4.51
CA SER A 77 -2.75 -7.37 -4.41
C SER A 77 -2.48 -6.10 -3.61
N ALA A 78 -2.80 -4.95 -4.19
CA ALA A 78 -2.62 -3.65 -3.54
C ALA A 78 -3.96 -3.10 -3.06
N LEU A 79 -4.01 -2.68 -1.81
CA LEU A 79 -5.16 -1.99 -1.21
C LEU A 79 -4.82 -0.51 -1.14
N GLU A 80 -5.17 0.23 -2.19
CA GLU A 80 -4.79 1.64 -2.32
C GLU A 80 -6.01 2.50 -2.68
N PRO A 81 -6.40 3.47 -1.81
CA PRO A 81 -7.57 4.31 -2.06
C PRO A 81 -7.34 5.45 -3.07
N ASP A 82 -6.07 5.82 -3.32
CA ASP A 82 -5.74 6.94 -4.20
C ASP A 82 -5.73 6.50 -5.67
N PRO A 83 -6.64 7.03 -6.51
CA PRO A 83 -6.70 6.63 -7.92
C PRO A 83 -5.45 7.02 -8.72
N LEU A 84 -4.79 8.13 -8.37
CA LEU A 84 -3.54 8.53 -9.01
C LEU A 84 -2.41 7.57 -8.63
N ALA A 85 -2.35 7.14 -7.37
CA ALA A 85 -1.38 6.15 -6.92
C ALA A 85 -1.58 4.81 -7.64
N ARG A 86 -2.82 4.34 -7.79
CA ARG A 86 -3.12 3.12 -8.54
C ARG A 86 -2.66 3.24 -10.00
N TRP A 87 -2.90 4.38 -10.63
CA TRP A 87 -2.46 4.63 -12.01
C TRP A 87 -0.93 4.57 -12.13
N LEU A 88 -0.20 5.20 -11.22
CA LEU A 88 1.26 5.20 -11.20
C LEU A 88 1.82 3.80 -10.92
N LEU A 89 1.23 3.04 -10.00
CA LEU A 89 1.64 1.66 -9.71
C LEU A 89 1.50 0.75 -10.93
N ARG A 90 0.41 0.90 -11.71
CA ARG A 90 0.20 0.11 -12.93
C ARG A 90 1.26 0.37 -13.99
N ARG A 91 1.90 1.52 -13.96
CA ARG A 91 2.93 1.91 -14.94
C ARG A 91 4.32 1.44 -14.55
N ARG A 92 4.49 0.80 -13.40
CA ARG A 92 5.79 0.27 -13.00
C ARG A 92 6.20 -0.87 -13.94
N PRO A 93 7.51 -0.96 -14.31
CA PRO A 93 7.99 -2.08 -15.14
C PRO A 93 7.78 -3.46 -14.51
N ASP A 94 7.70 -3.54 -13.17
CA ASP A 94 7.53 -4.79 -12.43
C ASP A 94 6.07 -5.10 -12.07
N ALA A 95 5.09 -4.45 -12.70
CA ALA A 95 3.68 -4.50 -12.29
C ALA A 95 2.87 -5.65 -12.91
N ALA A 96 3.50 -6.60 -13.61
CA ALA A 96 2.77 -7.65 -14.34
C ALA A 96 1.86 -8.50 -13.43
N ALA A 97 2.32 -8.80 -12.21
CA ALA A 97 1.57 -9.60 -11.24
C ALA A 97 0.69 -8.78 -10.29
N LEU A 98 0.60 -7.46 -10.50
CA LEU A 98 -0.10 -6.53 -9.62
C LEU A 98 -1.59 -6.48 -9.97
N SER A 99 -2.42 -6.57 -8.94
CA SER A 99 -3.86 -6.31 -9.01
C SER A 99 -4.28 -5.41 -7.86
N PHE A 100 -5.49 -4.84 -7.94
CA PHE A 100 -6.02 -3.95 -6.92
C PHE A 100 -7.28 -4.54 -6.31
N ASP A 101 -7.43 -4.41 -4.99
CA ASP A 101 -8.63 -4.75 -4.25
C ASP A 101 -9.14 -3.51 -3.52
N ARG A 102 -10.44 -3.44 -3.33
CA ARG A 102 -11.09 -2.31 -2.68
C ARG A 102 -11.40 -2.54 -1.20
N LEU A 103 -10.95 -3.65 -0.63
CA LEU A 103 -11.14 -3.91 0.80
C LEU A 103 -10.42 -2.86 1.63
N ASP A 104 -11.12 -2.21 2.54
CA ASP A 104 -10.53 -1.32 3.54
C ASP A 104 -10.38 -2.07 4.86
N CYS A 105 -9.21 -2.68 5.06
CA CYS A 105 -8.93 -3.48 6.24
C CYS A 105 -8.71 -2.66 7.52
N LEU A 106 -8.64 -1.32 7.41
CA LEU A 106 -8.41 -0.44 8.55
C LEU A 106 -9.68 0.28 9.01
N ALA A 107 -10.77 0.22 8.23
CA ALA A 107 -11.98 1.01 8.46
C ALA A 107 -12.92 0.44 9.54
N ALA A 108 -12.85 -0.84 9.84
CA ALA A 108 -13.76 -1.52 10.75
C ALA A 108 -13.00 -2.36 11.77
N PRO A 109 -13.58 -2.64 12.95
CA PRO A 109 -12.92 -3.49 13.96
C PRO A 109 -12.53 -4.87 13.43
N ASP A 110 -13.30 -5.43 12.49
CA ASP A 110 -13.05 -6.74 11.87
C ASP A 110 -12.27 -6.66 10.55
N GLY A 111 -11.78 -5.48 10.16
CA GLY A 111 -11.09 -5.26 8.88
C GLY A 111 -9.87 -6.15 8.70
N LEU A 112 -9.04 -6.29 9.72
CA LEU A 112 -7.86 -7.16 9.66
C LEU A 112 -8.25 -8.65 9.59
N ALA A 113 -9.31 -9.06 10.26
CA ALA A 113 -9.83 -10.43 10.17
C ALA A 113 -10.37 -10.71 8.75
N ARG A 114 -11.04 -9.75 8.13
CA ARG A 114 -11.50 -9.85 6.74
C ARG A 114 -10.33 -9.93 5.76
N LEU A 115 -9.26 -9.18 6.01
CA LEU A 115 -8.03 -9.25 5.21
C LEU A 115 -7.42 -10.65 5.29
N ALA A 116 -7.27 -11.21 6.49
CA ALA A 116 -6.74 -12.55 6.69
C ALA A 116 -7.61 -13.62 6.02
N ALA A 117 -8.95 -13.48 6.07
CA ALA A 117 -9.86 -14.40 5.42
C ALA A 117 -9.81 -14.32 3.89
N ALA A 118 -9.62 -13.12 3.33
CA ALA A 118 -9.53 -12.91 1.88
C ALA A 118 -8.20 -13.39 1.30
N TYR A 119 -7.12 -13.32 2.08
CA TYR A 119 -5.76 -13.65 1.63
C TYR A 119 -5.05 -14.57 2.64
N PRO A 120 -5.55 -15.81 2.84
CA PRO A 120 -5.03 -16.70 3.90
C PRO A 120 -3.58 -17.14 3.65
N ASP A 121 -3.12 -17.15 2.40
CA ASP A 121 -1.79 -17.64 2.02
C ASP A 121 -0.83 -16.52 1.62
N ALA A 122 -1.17 -15.28 1.93
CA ALA A 122 -0.36 -14.13 1.52
C ALA A 122 0.49 -13.60 2.67
N ALA A 123 1.69 -13.12 2.33
CA ALA A 123 2.42 -12.19 3.19
C ALA A 123 1.72 -10.82 3.11
N VAL A 124 1.78 -10.05 4.18
CA VAL A 124 1.14 -8.72 4.25
C VAL A 124 2.20 -7.68 4.57
N LEU A 125 2.28 -6.66 3.74
CA LEU A 125 3.14 -5.50 3.95
C LEU A 125 2.28 -4.25 4.14
N PHE A 126 2.38 -3.64 5.32
CA PHE A 126 1.75 -2.34 5.56
C PHE A 126 2.73 -1.24 5.18
N SER A 127 2.33 -0.39 4.24
CA SER A 127 3.16 0.68 3.73
C SER A 127 2.39 1.99 3.79
N ASN A 128 3.00 3.04 4.32
CA ASN A 128 2.43 4.40 4.35
C ASN A 128 1.03 4.51 5.00
N VAL A 129 0.70 3.65 5.97
CA VAL A 129 -0.64 3.63 6.56
C VAL A 129 -0.74 4.32 7.91
N LEU A 130 0.39 4.58 8.60
CA LEU A 130 0.36 5.16 9.94
C LEU A 130 -0.31 6.52 9.99
N GLY A 131 -0.10 7.35 8.98
CA GLY A 131 -0.76 8.66 8.88
C GLY A 131 -2.24 8.60 8.50
N GLN A 132 -2.74 7.43 8.12
CA GLN A 132 -4.14 7.23 7.73
C GLN A 132 -4.98 6.59 8.84
N ILE A 133 -4.33 6.06 9.87
CA ILE A 133 -5.01 5.52 11.04
C ILE A 133 -5.46 6.69 11.90
N LYS A 134 -6.77 6.92 11.92
CA LYS A 134 -7.32 7.95 12.80
C LYS A 134 -7.27 7.46 14.23
N ALA A 135 -6.67 8.25 15.10
CA ALA A 135 -6.77 8.00 16.53
C ALA A 135 -8.25 8.00 16.92
N PRO A 136 -8.69 7.12 17.85
CA PRO A 136 -10.04 7.20 18.37
C PRO A 136 -10.25 8.59 18.96
N ALA A 137 -11.41 9.17 18.68
CA ALA A 137 -11.75 10.47 19.24
C ALA A 137 -11.62 10.40 20.76
N ALA A 138 -10.83 11.29 21.33
CA ALA A 138 -10.76 11.42 22.77
C ALA A 138 -12.12 11.85 23.30
N ASN A 139 -12.77 11.03 24.12
CA ASN A 139 -14.00 11.37 24.81
C ASN A 139 -13.68 12.25 26.02
#